data_2384b52fc3e43b47209c0e41717f18a3
#
_entry.id   2384b52fc3e43b47209c0e41717f18a3
#
_cell.length_a   1.000
_cell.length_b   1.000
_cell.length_c   1.000
_cell.angle_alpha   90.00
_cell.angle_beta   90.00
_cell.angle_gamma   90.00
#
_symmetry.space_group_name_H-M   'P 1'
#
loop_
_entity.id
_entity.type
_entity.pdbx_description
1 polymer ?
#
loop_
_entity_poly.entity_id
_entity_poly.type
_entity_poly.pdbx_seq_one_letter_code
_entity_poly.pdbx_strand_id
1 'polypeptide(L)'
;MRILIVNKFLYLRGGDCVHSLNLKQLLRNAGHDVCFYAMSYSQNIVCEENKYFAEEISFSAKDLQGKIKAASRIIWGIGVVQNFKKLLEEFQPDVVHLNNIHSYLSPIVAKLAYQRGVKVIWTLHDYKLICPSYSCLCKRNTCEACFTDKKHVVLRKCMKNSFPASILAWGEAMNWNKNKLSLWTNSFICPSQFMAEKMQQGGYPASKLQVISNFIGEEQVQYIINTPNPIREEAYAYIGRLSQEKGVESLLKAASRLPYKLYIAGSGPLEADLKKKYTANNIIFLGHLGIMDTIELLKKISFTVIPAIWYENNPLSVIESLCCGTPVLGRNIGGIPELIETSSFNRLFTQDEELPSLITKMFNTVVSANRDELSTAALQRFSGEHYYQKWLEVVGKE
;
A
#
# COMPACT_ATOMS: atom_id res chain seq x y z
N MET A 1 -10.66 19.63 -14.27
CA MET A 1 -9.23 19.88 -13.97
C MET A 1 -8.36 18.92 -14.79
N ARG A 2 -7.13 19.34 -15.09
CA ARG A 2 -6.09 18.49 -15.70
C ARG A 2 -5.22 17.93 -14.59
N ILE A 3 -5.20 16.62 -14.43
CA ILE A 3 -4.56 15.95 -13.28
C ILE A 3 -3.48 14.99 -13.78
N LEU A 4 -2.26 15.18 -13.32
CA LEU A 4 -1.14 14.28 -13.63
C LEU A 4 -0.88 13.36 -12.44
N ILE A 5 -1.22 12.08 -12.58
CA ILE A 5 -0.91 11.04 -11.59
C ILE A 5 0.51 10.51 -11.85
N VAL A 6 1.31 10.42 -10.80
CA VAL A 6 2.68 9.93 -10.88
C VAL A 6 2.85 8.73 -9.94
N ASN A 7 3.19 7.58 -10.51
CA ASN A 7 3.56 6.37 -9.76
C ASN A 7 4.69 5.63 -10.48
N LYS A 8 5.48 4.86 -9.76
CA LYS A 8 6.65 4.15 -10.34
C LYS A 8 6.29 3.18 -11.47
N PHE A 9 5.11 2.53 -11.42
CA PHE A 9 4.64 1.57 -12.40
C PHE A 9 3.17 1.81 -12.76
N LEU A 10 2.76 1.36 -13.95
CA LEU A 10 1.39 1.45 -14.48
C LEU A 10 0.85 0.04 -14.81
N TYR A 11 0.83 -0.86 -13.81
CA TYR A 11 0.21 -2.18 -13.91
C TYR A 11 -0.17 -2.72 -12.53
N LEU A 12 -1.03 -3.72 -12.47
CA LEU A 12 -1.50 -4.34 -11.21
C LEU A 12 -0.37 -5.15 -10.57
N ARG A 13 0.32 -4.55 -9.59
CA ARG A 13 1.45 -5.17 -8.90
C ARG A 13 1.28 -5.26 -7.38
N GLY A 14 0.79 -4.22 -6.78
CA GLY A 14 0.66 -4.09 -5.32
C GLY A 14 -0.24 -2.92 -4.98
N GLY A 15 -0.53 -2.72 -3.70
CA GLY A 15 -1.53 -1.77 -3.24
C GLY A 15 -1.37 -0.34 -3.77
N ASP A 16 -0.13 0.15 -3.90
CA ASP A 16 0.16 1.47 -4.48
C ASP A 16 -0.22 1.58 -5.96
N CYS A 17 0.02 0.51 -6.73
CA CYS A 17 -0.35 0.47 -8.14
C CYS A 17 -1.87 0.32 -8.32
N VAL A 18 -2.51 -0.56 -7.54
CA VAL A 18 -3.98 -0.72 -7.54
C VAL A 18 -4.64 0.60 -7.19
N HIS A 19 -4.21 1.27 -6.11
CA HIS A 19 -4.72 2.59 -5.72
C HIS A 19 -4.57 3.61 -6.85
N SER A 20 -3.40 3.70 -7.47
CA SER A 20 -3.13 4.69 -8.53
C SER A 20 -3.98 4.46 -9.78
N LEU A 21 -4.24 3.20 -10.14
CA LEU A 21 -5.12 2.83 -11.26
C LEU A 21 -6.59 3.13 -10.94
N ASN A 22 -7.05 2.76 -9.74
CA ASN A 22 -8.40 3.09 -9.27
C ASN A 22 -8.61 4.61 -9.22
N LEU A 23 -7.60 5.36 -8.74
CA LEU A 23 -7.65 6.82 -8.72
C LEU A 23 -7.73 7.41 -10.14
N LYS A 24 -6.96 6.90 -11.10
CA LYS A 24 -7.02 7.33 -12.50
C LYS A 24 -8.44 7.15 -13.05
N GLN A 25 -9.04 6.00 -12.81
CA GLN A 25 -10.40 5.70 -13.28
C GLN A 25 -11.44 6.58 -12.58
N LEU A 26 -11.35 6.71 -11.26
CA LEU A 26 -12.25 7.54 -10.46
C LEU A 26 -12.27 8.99 -10.93
N LEU A 27 -11.09 9.59 -11.11
CA LEU A 27 -10.97 10.99 -11.56
C LEU A 27 -11.46 11.17 -13.01
N ARG A 28 -11.25 10.20 -13.90
CA ARG A 28 -11.80 10.23 -15.26
C ARG A 28 -13.34 10.15 -15.27
N ASN A 29 -13.90 9.26 -14.45
CA ASN A 29 -15.34 9.12 -14.31
C ASN A 29 -15.97 10.40 -13.74
N ALA A 30 -15.23 11.15 -12.90
CA ALA A 30 -15.65 12.46 -12.41
C ALA A 30 -15.44 13.62 -13.41
N GLY A 31 -15.10 13.33 -14.68
CA GLY A 31 -14.99 14.30 -15.78
C GLY A 31 -13.68 15.10 -15.78
N HIS A 32 -12.63 14.62 -15.12
CA HIS A 32 -11.30 15.23 -15.18
C HIS A 32 -10.48 14.71 -16.38
N ASP A 33 -9.60 15.56 -16.92
CA ASP A 33 -8.58 15.15 -17.88
C ASP A 33 -7.39 14.57 -17.10
N VAL A 34 -7.13 13.27 -17.23
CA VAL A 34 -6.17 12.54 -16.39
C VAL A 34 -5.08 11.91 -17.23
N CYS A 35 -3.86 12.37 -17.00
CA CYS A 35 -2.62 11.84 -17.57
C CYS A 35 -1.85 11.04 -16.51
N PHE A 36 -0.98 10.12 -16.95
CA PHE A 36 -0.15 9.30 -16.05
C PHE A 36 1.32 9.40 -16.40
N TYR A 37 2.20 9.43 -15.39
CA TYR A 37 3.64 9.36 -15.55
C TYR A 37 4.24 8.24 -14.73
N ALA A 38 5.06 7.40 -15.36
CA ALA A 38 5.71 6.26 -14.73
C ALA A 38 7.15 6.05 -15.23
N MET A 39 7.82 5.01 -14.73
CA MET A 39 9.01 4.44 -15.35
C MET A 39 8.56 3.47 -16.45
N SER A 40 9.27 3.46 -17.57
CA SER A 40 9.07 2.45 -18.64
C SER A 40 9.33 1.07 -18.07
N TYR A 41 8.39 0.17 -18.28
CA TYR A 41 8.48 -1.21 -17.83
C TYR A 41 7.62 -2.11 -18.73
N SER A 42 8.10 -3.31 -19.03
CA SER A 42 7.48 -4.21 -20.01
C SER A 42 6.04 -4.62 -19.68
N GLN A 43 5.66 -4.61 -18.39
CA GLN A 43 4.32 -4.97 -17.92
C GLN A 43 3.38 -3.77 -17.80
N ASN A 44 3.84 -2.54 -18.05
CA ASN A 44 2.96 -1.39 -17.98
C ASN A 44 1.84 -1.49 -19.01
N ILE A 45 0.66 -1.00 -18.65
CA ILE A 45 -0.46 -0.78 -19.56
C ILE A 45 0.01 0.21 -20.64
N VAL A 46 -0.24 -0.15 -21.91
CA VAL A 46 0.11 0.71 -23.04
C VAL A 46 -0.84 1.91 -23.08
N CYS A 47 -0.27 3.11 -23.14
CA CYS A 47 -1.00 4.38 -23.23
C CYS A 47 -0.19 5.40 -24.02
N GLU A 48 -0.83 6.49 -24.46
CA GLU A 48 -0.18 7.55 -25.25
C GLU A 48 0.94 8.24 -24.47
N GLU A 49 0.83 8.30 -23.14
CA GLU A 49 1.80 8.90 -22.24
C GLU A 49 3.11 8.13 -22.12
N ASN A 50 3.17 6.88 -22.60
CA ASN A 50 4.39 6.05 -22.54
C ASN A 50 5.61 6.73 -23.17
N LYS A 51 5.42 7.60 -24.16
CA LYS A 51 6.48 8.39 -24.82
C LYS A 51 7.23 9.34 -23.88
N TYR A 52 6.62 9.68 -22.73
CA TYR A 52 7.25 10.53 -21.70
C TYR A 52 7.83 9.74 -20.54
N PHE A 53 7.55 8.44 -20.42
CA PHE A 53 7.97 7.67 -19.26
C PHE A 53 9.49 7.71 -19.08
N ALA A 54 9.92 7.73 -17.81
CA ALA A 54 11.33 7.66 -17.50
C ALA A 54 11.90 6.32 -17.94
N GLU A 55 13.13 6.30 -18.42
CA GLU A 55 13.81 5.06 -18.79
C GLU A 55 13.84 4.06 -17.63
N GLU A 56 13.78 2.78 -17.95
CA GLU A 56 13.92 1.72 -16.95
C GLU A 56 15.27 1.76 -16.27
N ILE A 57 15.27 1.55 -14.97
CA ILE A 57 16.44 1.27 -14.15
C ILE A 57 16.24 -0.01 -13.34
N SER A 58 17.31 -0.77 -13.16
CA SER A 58 17.29 -2.00 -12.36
C SER A 58 18.26 -1.88 -11.18
N PHE A 59 17.71 -2.12 -9.97
CA PHE A 59 18.52 -2.23 -8.75
C PHE A 59 19.24 -3.57 -8.60
N SER A 60 18.94 -4.52 -9.48
CA SER A 60 19.62 -5.81 -9.60
C SER A 60 20.67 -5.85 -10.72
N ALA A 61 20.96 -4.71 -11.36
CA ALA A 61 22.00 -4.62 -12.37
C ALA A 61 23.34 -5.15 -11.85
N LYS A 62 23.97 -6.03 -12.62
CA LYS A 62 25.26 -6.62 -12.25
C LYS A 62 26.43 -5.72 -12.67
N ASP A 63 26.25 -4.99 -13.76
CA ASP A 63 27.24 -4.07 -14.33
C ASP A 63 27.34 -2.76 -13.53
N LEU A 64 28.53 -2.14 -13.62
CA LEU A 64 28.81 -0.89 -12.90
C LEU A 64 28.00 0.29 -13.45
N GLN A 65 27.77 0.34 -14.76
CA GLN A 65 27.02 1.42 -15.40
C GLN A 65 25.54 1.43 -14.93
N GLY A 66 24.89 0.28 -14.89
CA GLY A 66 23.54 0.15 -14.37
C GLY A 66 23.41 0.54 -12.89
N LYS A 67 24.41 0.19 -12.07
CA LYS A 67 24.46 0.61 -10.65
C LYS A 67 24.61 2.13 -10.52
N ILE A 68 25.49 2.75 -11.30
CA ILE A 68 25.70 4.21 -11.32
C ILE A 68 24.43 4.90 -11.80
N LYS A 69 23.79 4.41 -12.88
CA LYS A 69 22.52 4.94 -13.40
C LYS A 69 21.42 4.89 -12.33
N ALA A 70 21.28 3.78 -11.62
CA ALA A 70 20.30 3.65 -10.54
C ALA A 70 20.60 4.60 -9.36
N ALA A 71 21.86 4.70 -8.92
CA ALA A 71 22.26 5.60 -7.86
C ALA A 71 22.05 7.08 -8.22
N SER A 72 22.41 7.49 -9.45
CA SER A 72 22.21 8.86 -9.93
C SER A 72 20.72 9.23 -10.05
N ARG A 73 19.85 8.25 -10.41
CA ARG A 73 18.41 8.44 -10.40
C ARG A 73 17.89 8.71 -8.99
N ILE A 74 18.30 7.91 -8.03
CA ILE A 74 17.88 8.04 -6.63
C ILE A 74 18.27 9.40 -6.05
N ILE A 75 19.53 9.80 -6.26
CA ILE A 75 20.09 11.01 -5.62
C ILE A 75 19.72 12.28 -6.38
N TRP A 76 19.76 12.28 -7.71
CA TRP A 76 19.60 13.50 -8.51
C TRP A 76 18.42 13.49 -9.48
N GLY A 77 17.70 12.36 -9.64
CA GLY A 77 16.61 12.23 -10.59
C GLY A 77 17.06 12.21 -12.05
N ILE A 78 18.31 11.81 -12.32
CA ILE A 78 18.84 11.75 -13.71
C ILE A 78 18.01 10.76 -14.53
N GLY A 79 17.66 11.18 -15.77
CA GLY A 79 16.80 10.40 -16.68
C GLY A 79 15.30 10.53 -16.41
N VAL A 80 14.88 11.43 -15.46
CA VAL A 80 13.48 11.79 -15.23
C VAL A 80 13.20 13.21 -15.71
N VAL A 81 14.14 14.13 -15.48
CA VAL A 81 13.94 15.58 -15.59
C VAL A 81 13.42 16.03 -16.94
N GLN A 82 14.04 15.58 -18.05
CA GLN A 82 13.70 16.05 -19.39
C GLN A 82 12.30 15.63 -19.81
N ASN A 83 11.99 14.34 -19.70
CA ASN A 83 10.70 13.79 -20.09
C ASN A 83 9.56 14.32 -19.22
N PHE A 84 9.80 14.45 -17.90
CA PHE A 84 8.81 15.00 -17.01
C PHE A 84 8.53 16.49 -17.27
N LYS A 85 9.57 17.30 -17.56
CA LYS A 85 9.40 18.70 -17.97
C LYS A 85 8.58 18.82 -19.25
N LYS A 86 8.91 18.01 -20.27
CA LYS A 86 8.16 17.98 -21.53
C LYS A 86 6.68 17.65 -21.30
N LEU A 87 6.39 16.64 -20.46
CA LEU A 87 5.01 16.30 -20.11
C LEU A 87 4.31 17.44 -19.38
N LEU A 88 4.96 18.12 -18.43
CA LEU A 88 4.39 19.29 -17.76
C LEU A 88 4.10 20.44 -18.72
N GLU A 89 4.94 20.66 -19.74
CA GLU A 89 4.74 21.69 -20.76
C GLU A 89 3.58 21.39 -21.69
N GLU A 90 3.47 20.16 -22.15
CA GLU A 90 2.44 19.75 -23.11
C GLU A 90 1.08 19.52 -22.42
N PHE A 91 1.08 18.87 -21.26
CA PHE A 91 -0.17 18.56 -20.54
C PHE A 91 -0.67 19.70 -19.66
N GLN A 92 0.19 20.58 -19.15
CA GLN A 92 -0.14 21.73 -18.29
C GLN A 92 -1.12 21.36 -17.17
N PRO A 93 -0.75 20.45 -16.23
CA PRO A 93 -1.66 20.00 -15.20
C PRO A 93 -1.98 21.09 -14.18
N ASP A 94 -3.22 21.11 -13.67
CA ASP A 94 -3.63 21.90 -12.51
C ASP A 94 -3.09 21.29 -11.22
N VAL A 95 -3.03 19.94 -11.18
CA VAL A 95 -2.62 19.15 -10.02
C VAL A 95 -1.67 18.03 -10.46
N VAL A 96 -0.58 17.86 -9.74
CA VAL A 96 0.28 16.68 -9.79
C VAL A 96 0.05 15.85 -8.55
N HIS A 97 -0.52 14.64 -8.73
CA HIS A 97 -0.79 13.70 -7.66
C HIS A 97 0.28 12.60 -7.62
N LEU A 98 1.17 12.70 -6.66
CA LEU A 98 2.25 11.76 -6.44
C LEU A 98 1.78 10.57 -5.61
N ASN A 99 2.25 9.38 -5.97
CA ASN A 99 2.06 8.15 -5.24
C ASN A 99 3.43 7.58 -4.81
N ASN A 100 3.75 6.34 -5.15
CA ASN A 100 5.03 5.75 -4.81
C ASN A 100 6.07 6.07 -5.91
N ILE A 101 6.83 7.15 -5.71
CA ILE A 101 7.81 7.67 -6.68
C ILE A 101 9.27 7.42 -6.29
N HIS A 102 9.50 6.99 -5.04
CA HIS A 102 10.84 6.84 -4.50
C HIS A 102 11.69 5.88 -5.32
N SER A 103 12.98 6.14 -5.35
CA SER A 103 14.01 5.34 -5.97
C SER A 103 13.90 5.19 -7.49
N TYR A 104 12.72 4.98 -8.06
CA TYR A 104 12.50 4.75 -9.49
C TYR A 104 12.29 6.04 -10.29
N LEU A 105 11.55 7.01 -9.74
CA LEU A 105 11.27 8.30 -10.37
C LEU A 105 11.96 9.49 -9.66
N SER A 106 12.22 9.36 -8.37
CA SER A 106 12.82 10.39 -7.52
C SER A 106 11.85 11.54 -7.16
N PRO A 107 11.98 12.14 -5.97
CA PRO A 107 11.26 13.35 -5.56
C PRO A 107 11.51 14.60 -6.41
N ILE A 108 12.40 14.53 -7.39
CA ILE A 108 12.64 15.60 -8.37
C ILE A 108 11.35 16.03 -9.07
N VAL A 109 10.39 15.09 -9.28
CA VAL A 109 9.09 15.38 -9.91
C VAL A 109 8.26 16.38 -9.09
N ALA A 110 8.29 16.28 -7.74
CA ALA A 110 7.64 17.25 -6.87
C ALA A 110 8.25 18.64 -7.03
N LYS A 111 9.60 18.73 -7.03
CA LYS A 111 10.32 19.99 -7.25
C LYS A 111 9.97 20.63 -8.59
N LEU A 112 9.95 19.86 -9.67
CA LEU A 112 9.67 20.38 -11.01
C LEU A 112 8.24 20.89 -11.17
N ALA A 113 7.25 20.19 -10.58
CA ALA A 113 5.87 20.63 -10.55
C ALA A 113 5.73 21.93 -9.72
N TYR A 114 6.30 21.96 -8.50
CA TYR A 114 6.31 23.14 -7.63
C TYR A 114 6.93 24.37 -8.32
N GLN A 115 8.05 24.21 -9.03
CA GLN A 115 8.73 25.29 -9.76
C GLN A 115 7.89 25.90 -10.89
N ARG A 116 6.85 25.20 -11.34
CA ARG A 116 5.87 25.68 -12.34
C ARG A 116 4.57 26.20 -11.72
N GLY A 117 4.52 26.30 -10.40
CA GLY A 117 3.32 26.74 -9.68
C GLY A 117 2.18 25.71 -9.71
N VAL A 118 2.46 24.46 -10.10
CA VAL A 118 1.47 23.39 -10.10
C VAL A 118 1.25 22.87 -8.69
N LYS A 119 0.00 22.70 -8.28
CA LYS A 119 -0.36 22.12 -6.99
C LYS A 119 0.13 20.67 -6.90
N VAL A 120 0.87 20.34 -5.84
CA VAL A 120 1.42 18.99 -5.60
C VAL A 120 0.74 18.35 -4.40
N ILE A 121 0.11 17.19 -4.63
CA ILE A 121 -0.47 16.34 -3.59
C ILE A 121 0.28 15.02 -3.59
N TRP A 122 0.53 14.43 -2.42
CA TRP A 122 1.31 13.20 -2.32
C TRP A 122 0.66 12.19 -1.40
N THR A 123 0.13 11.09 -1.96
CA THR A 123 -0.38 9.96 -1.17
C THR A 123 0.79 9.07 -0.70
N LEU A 124 0.84 8.84 0.60
CA LEU A 124 1.90 8.09 1.26
C LEU A 124 1.53 6.62 1.41
N HIS A 125 2.08 5.76 0.55
CA HIS A 125 1.82 4.31 0.58
C HIS A 125 2.75 3.54 1.52
N ASP A 126 3.87 4.14 1.91
CA ASP A 126 4.87 3.57 2.81
C ASP A 126 5.55 4.67 3.66
N TYR A 127 6.45 4.26 4.55
CA TYR A 127 7.12 5.17 5.49
C TYR A 127 8.43 5.76 4.94
N LYS A 128 8.68 5.72 3.62
CA LYS A 128 9.96 6.13 3.01
C LYS A 128 10.41 7.53 3.39
N LEU A 129 9.50 8.47 3.57
CA LEU A 129 9.83 9.85 3.92
C LEU A 129 10.42 10.01 5.32
N ILE A 130 10.09 9.11 6.24
CA ILE A 130 10.55 9.12 7.64
C ILE A 130 11.52 7.98 7.97
N CYS A 131 11.44 6.87 7.24
CA CYS A 131 12.31 5.71 7.37
C CYS A 131 12.96 5.37 6.01
N PRO A 132 14.28 5.58 5.80
CA PRO A 132 14.92 5.35 4.49
C PRO A 132 14.77 3.92 3.96
N SER A 133 14.55 2.92 4.81
CA SER A 133 14.22 1.55 4.43
C SER A 133 12.73 1.30 4.18
N TYR A 134 11.87 2.34 4.25
CA TYR A 134 10.42 2.38 4.03
C TYR A 134 9.53 1.52 4.94
N SER A 135 10.07 0.53 5.62
CA SER A 135 9.28 -0.48 6.34
C SER A 135 9.07 -0.19 7.82
N CYS A 136 9.81 0.75 8.41
CA CYS A 136 9.90 0.92 9.87
C CYS A 136 10.17 -0.40 10.62
N LEU A 137 10.92 -1.33 9.98
CA LEU A 137 11.37 -2.59 10.56
C LEU A 137 12.88 -2.66 10.69
N CYS A 138 13.34 -3.21 11.79
CA CYS A 138 14.73 -3.61 12.00
C CYS A 138 14.76 -4.98 12.68
N LYS A 139 15.35 -6.00 12.05
CA LYS A 139 15.45 -7.36 12.57
C LYS A 139 14.12 -7.92 13.12
N ARG A 140 13.04 -7.81 12.33
CA ARG A 140 11.67 -8.27 12.66
C ARG A 140 10.91 -7.43 13.71
N ASN A 141 11.52 -6.39 14.28
CA ASN A 141 10.85 -5.52 15.23
C ASN A 141 10.55 -4.16 14.59
N THR A 142 9.48 -3.52 14.99
CA THR A 142 9.18 -2.14 14.61
C THR A 142 10.28 -1.20 15.08
N CYS A 143 10.63 -0.20 14.27
CA CYS A 143 11.78 0.66 14.53
C CYS A 143 11.53 2.08 14.01
N GLU A 144 11.65 3.06 14.88
CA GLU A 144 11.44 4.48 14.60
C GLU A 144 12.73 5.32 14.73
N ALA A 145 13.88 4.69 14.91
CA ALA A 145 15.13 5.40 15.15
C ALA A 145 15.51 6.39 14.05
N CYS A 146 15.07 6.14 12.79
CA CYS A 146 15.32 7.04 11.66
C CYS A 146 14.42 8.29 11.66
N PHE A 147 13.43 8.43 12.54
CA PHE A 147 12.61 9.63 12.63
C PHE A 147 13.44 10.82 13.11
N THR A 148 14.35 10.58 14.04
CA THR A 148 15.27 11.60 14.57
C THR A 148 16.57 11.69 13.77
N ASP A 149 17.21 10.56 13.45
CA ASP A 149 18.49 10.54 12.73
C ASP A 149 18.55 9.43 11.69
N LYS A 150 18.61 9.84 10.43
CA LYS A 150 18.63 8.92 9.26
C LYS A 150 19.86 8.00 9.20
N LYS A 151 20.95 8.30 9.94
CA LYS A 151 22.16 7.45 9.97
C LYS A 151 21.89 6.05 10.51
N HIS A 152 20.83 5.87 11.32
CA HIS A 152 20.47 4.55 11.83
C HIS A 152 20.22 3.51 10.74
N VAL A 153 19.76 3.92 9.54
CA VAL A 153 19.61 2.98 8.41
C VAL A 153 20.93 2.34 8.01
N VAL A 154 22.05 3.11 8.07
CA VAL A 154 23.39 2.62 7.75
C VAL A 154 23.94 1.76 8.88
N LEU A 155 23.89 2.27 10.12
CA LEU A 155 24.41 1.58 11.30
C LEU A 155 23.79 0.18 11.50
N ARG A 156 22.50 0.06 11.20
CA ARG A 156 21.72 -1.18 11.35
C ARG A 156 21.61 -1.98 10.05
N LYS A 157 22.19 -1.50 8.93
CA LYS A 157 22.12 -2.12 7.58
C LYS A 157 20.68 -2.44 7.16
N CYS A 158 19.71 -1.54 7.43
CA CYS A 158 18.29 -1.82 7.28
C CYS A 158 17.86 -2.05 5.83
N MET A 159 18.55 -1.44 4.83
CA MET A 159 18.21 -1.64 3.43
C MET A 159 18.76 -2.98 2.94
N LYS A 160 17.89 -4.01 2.84
CA LYS A 160 18.21 -5.36 2.33
C LYS A 160 19.41 -6.02 3.02
N ASN A 161 19.65 -5.73 4.29
CA ASN A 161 20.84 -6.18 5.06
C ASN A 161 22.19 -5.82 4.39
N SER A 162 22.21 -4.80 3.53
CA SER A 162 23.35 -4.39 2.72
C SER A 162 23.86 -3.02 3.18
N PHE A 163 25.17 -2.93 3.48
CA PHE A 163 25.79 -1.67 3.86
C PHE A 163 25.80 -0.65 2.71
N PRO A 164 26.20 -0.98 1.46
CA PRO A 164 26.15 -0.04 0.35
C PRO A 164 24.72 0.43 0.03
N ALA A 165 23.75 -0.47 0.06
CA ALA A 165 22.35 -0.10 -0.16
C ALA A 165 21.81 0.83 0.95
N SER A 166 22.26 0.64 2.19
CA SER A 166 21.88 1.49 3.32
C SER A 166 22.54 2.88 3.25
N ILE A 167 23.78 2.99 2.76
CA ILE A 167 24.42 4.28 2.48
C ILE A 167 23.63 5.03 1.39
N LEU A 168 23.27 4.36 0.30
CA LEU A 168 22.50 4.97 -0.78
C LEU A 168 21.15 5.47 -0.28
N ALA A 169 20.44 4.68 0.54
CA ALA A 169 19.18 5.07 1.14
C ALA A 169 19.31 6.24 2.12
N TRP A 170 20.41 6.29 2.86
CA TRP A 170 20.74 7.45 3.69
C TRP A 170 21.00 8.70 2.86
N GLY A 171 21.83 8.60 1.81
CA GLY A 171 22.12 9.70 0.88
C GLY A 171 20.83 10.23 0.21
N GLU A 172 19.92 9.33 -0.22
CA GLU A 172 18.59 9.69 -0.73
C GLU A 172 17.82 10.54 0.29
N ALA A 173 17.72 10.06 1.54
CA ALA A 173 16.97 10.74 2.60
C ALA A 173 17.59 12.08 3.02
N MET A 174 18.91 12.22 2.93
CA MET A 174 19.61 13.48 3.21
C MET A 174 19.41 14.49 2.09
N ASN A 175 19.48 14.05 0.83
CA ASN A 175 19.27 14.93 -0.32
C ASN A 175 17.81 15.38 -0.44
N TRP A 176 16.86 14.44 -0.32
CA TRP A 176 15.41 14.68 -0.36
C TRP A 176 14.85 14.78 1.07
N ASN A 177 15.38 15.75 1.84
CA ASN A 177 14.99 15.92 3.24
C ASN A 177 13.60 16.54 3.40
N LYS A 178 13.05 16.39 4.62
CA LYS A 178 11.69 16.84 4.95
C LYS A 178 11.40 18.29 4.63
N ASN A 179 12.37 19.19 4.81
CA ASN A 179 12.18 20.62 4.56
C ASN A 179 11.92 20.88 3.06
N LYS A 180 12.73 20.28 2.18
CA LYS A 180 12.53 20.36 0.73
C LYS A 180 11.19 19.73 0.31
N LEU A 181 10.90 18.53 0.81
CA LEU A 181 9.68 17.82 0.44
C LEU A 181 8.43 18.54 0.94
N SER A 182 8.46 19.07 2.15
CA SER A 182 7.36 19.91 2.68
C SER A 182 7.20 21.23 1.92
N LEU A 183 8.30 21.81 1.41
CA LEU A 183 8.22 23.02 0.60
C LEU A 183 7.54 22.75 -0.75
N TRP A 184 7.89 21.63 -1.41
CA TRP A 184 7.41 21.32 -2.76
C TRP A 184 6.07 20.59 -2.80
N THR A 185 5.50 20.22 -1.66
CA THR A 185 4.23 19.50 -1.56
C THR A 185 3.21 20.35 -0.80
N ASN A 186 2.06 20.58 -1.41
CA ASN A 186 0.97 21.32 -0.78
C ASN A 186 0.32 20.49 0.33
N SER A 187 -0.01 19.22 0.05
CA SER A 187 -0.65 18.32 1.00
C SER A 187 -0.13 16.88 0.84
N PHE A 188 0.06 16.21 1.98
CA PHE A 188 0.33 14.77 2.04
C PHE A 188 -0.95 14.04 2.45
N ILE A 189 -1.41 13.11 1.64
CA ILE A 189 -2.52 12.22 1.99
C ILE A 189 -1.94 11.02 2.72
N CYS A 190 -2.35 10.88 3.97
CA CYS A 190 -2.02 9.76 4.85
C CYS A 190 -3.20 8.78 4.83
N PRO A 191 -3.04 7.52 4.38
CA PRO A 191 -4.15 6.57 4.33
C PRO A 191 -4.72 6.16 5.69
N SER A 192 -4.06 6.51 6.79
CA SER A 192 -4.51 6.27 8.16
C SER A 192 -4.12 7.41 9.10
N GLN A 193 -4.83 7.55 10.20
CA GLN A 193 -4.46 8.46 11.28
C GLN A 193 -3.10 8.07 11.86
N PHE A 194 -2.84 6.76 12.00
CA PHE A 194 -1.54 6.25 12.43
C PHE A 194 -0.40 6.75 11.53
N MET A 195 -0.57 6.72 10.20
CA MET A 195 0.43 7.27 9.28
C MET A 195 0.64 8.78 9.50
N ALA A 196 -0.44 9.55 9.66
CA ALA A 196 -0.35 11.00 9.90
C ALA A 196 0.44 11.30 11.19
N GLU A 197 0.17 10.57 12.27
CA GLU A 197 0.91 10.68 13.52
C GLU A 197 2.39 10.34 13.37
N LYS A 198 2.72 9.26 12.65
CA LYS A 198 4.12 8.89 12.38
C LYS A 198 4.83 9.95 11.52
N MET A 199 4.15 10.51 10.54
CA MET A 199 4.70 11.61 9.74
C MET A 199 4.95 12.85 10.57
N GLN A 200 4.04 13.20 11.48
CA GLN A 200 4.21 14.31 12.42
C GLN A 200 5.38 14.07 13.37
N GLN A 201 5.51 12.85 13.93
CA GLN A 201 6.66 12.42 14.72
C GLN A 201 7.99 12.49 13.93
N GLY A 202 7.95 12.21 12.62
CA GLY A 202 9.06 12.39 11.70
C GLY A 202 9.37 13.86 11.35
N GLY A 203 8.57 14.81 11.89
CA GLY A 203 8.75 16.25 11.76
C GLY A 203 8.12 16.90 10.54
N TYR A 204 7.12 16.26 9.93
CA TYR A 204 6.28 16.88 8.89
C TYR A 204 5.20 17.77 9.52
N PRO A 205 4.89 18.95 8.94
CA PRO A 205 3.89 19.86 9.50
C PRO A 205 2.50 19.24 9.51
N ALA A 206 1.82 19.24 10.67
CA ALA A 206 0.47 18.70 10.80
C ALA A 206 -0.54 19.36 9.85
N SER A 207 -0.38 20.65 9.55
CA SER A 207 -1.24 21.38 8.60
C SER A 207 -1.20 20.83 7.17
N LYS A 208 -0.15 20.10 6.80
CA LYS A 208 -0.01 19.50 5.48
C LYS A 208 -0.43 18.03 5.43
N LEU A 209 -0.77 17.41 6.57
CA LEU A 209 -1.16 16.01 6.66
C LEU A 209 -2.68 15.89 6.62
N GLN A 210 -3.20 15.15 5.64
CA GLN A 210 -4.64 14.93 5.46
C GLN A 210 -4.91 13.43 5.50
N VAL A 211 -5.89 13.00 6.29
CA VAL A 211 -6.22 11.58 6.44
C VAL A 211 -7.33 11.22 5.47
N ILE A 212 -7.02 10.38 4.47
CA ILE A 212 -8.00 9.80 3.55
C ILE A 212 -7.68 8.32 3.39
N SER A 213 -8.56 7.46 3.89
CA SER A 213 -8.42 6.00 3.75
C SER A 213 -8.39 5.58 2.28
N ASN A 214 -7.70 4.49 1.97
CA ASN A 214 -7.78 3.86 0.66
C ASN A 214 -9.23 3.45 0.36
N PHE A 215 -9.51 3.23 -0.91
CA PHE A 215 -10.83 2.84 -1.44
C PHE A 215 -10.68 1.67 -2.41
N ILE A 216 -11.78 0.99 -2.71
CA ILE A 216 -11.85 -0.03 -3.74
C ILE A 216 -12.40 0.55 -5.05
N GLY A 217 -11.98 -0.02 -6.17
CA GLY A 217 -12.41 0.42 -7.50
C GLY A 217 -13.88 0.12 -7.78
N GLU A 218 -14.49 0.91 -8.66
CA GLU A 218 -15.92 0.77 -9.01
C GLU A 218 -16.26 -0.62 -9.55
N GLU A 219 -15.40 -1.23 -10.36
CA GLU A 219 -15.60 -2.59 -10.87
C GLU A 219 -15.67 -3.62 -9.74
N GLN A 220 -14.83 -3.45 -8.70
CA GLN A 220 -14.87 -4.30 -7.51
C GLN A 220 -16.20 -4.10 -6.74
N VAL A 221 -16.63 -2.84 -6.57
CA VAL A 221 -17.89 -2.52 -5.90
C VAL A 221 -19.06 -3.20 -6.62
N GLN A 222 -19.15 -3.03 -7.94
CA GLN A 222 -20.22 -3.64 -8.74
C GLN A 222 -20.17 -5.16 -8.69
N TYR A 223 -18.99 -5.77 -8.72
CA TYR A 223 -18.87 -7.21 -8.60
C TYR A 223 -19.29 -7.71 -7.23
N ILE A 224 -18.91 -7.02 -6.14
CA ILE A 224 -19.33 -7.36 -4.77
C ILE A 224 -20.87 -7.30 -4.64
N ILE A 225 -21.51 -6.25 -5.16
CA ILE A 225 -22.96 -6.07 -5.08
C ILE A 225 -23.70 -7.16 -5.86
N ASN A 226 -23.22 -7.49 -7.06
CA ASN A 226 -23.86 -8.45 -7.95
C ASN A 226 -23.56 -9.92 -7.62
N THR A 227 -22.53 -10.20 -6.80
CA THR A 227 -22.20 -11.56 -6.38
C THR A 227 -23.02 -11.94 -5.14
N PRO A 228 -23.87 -12.99 -5.20
CA PRO A 228 -24.67 -13.43 -4.06
C PRO A 228 -23.78 -13.79 -2.86
N ASN A 229 -24.33 -13.65 -1.65
CA ASN A 229 -23.71 -14.14 -0.44
C ASN A 229 -24.04 -15.64 -0.28
N PRO A 230 -23.10 -16.57 -0.49
CA PRO A 230 -23.32 -17.99 -0.28
C PRO A 230 -23.40 -18.31 1.22
N ILE A 231 -23.84 -19.52 1.53
CA ILE A 231 -23.64 -20.08 2.87
C ILE A 231 -22.13 -20.13 3.13
N ARG A 232 -21.71 -19.51 4.24
CA ARG A 232 -20.29 -19.40 4.57
C ARG A 232 -19.71 -20.75 4.96
N GLU A 233 -18.57 -21.08 4.38
CA GLU A 233 -17.77 -22.25 4.76
C GLU A 233 -17.15 -22.01 6.15
N GLU A 234 -17.08 -23.05 6.98
CA GLU A 234 -16.34 -23.01 8.26
C GLU A 234 -14.82 -23.01 7.97
N ALA A 235 -14.39 -21.93 7.34
CA ALA A 235 -13.01 -21.69 6.91
C ALA A 235 -12.66 -20.23 7.11
N TYR A 236 -11.36 -19.94 7.16
CA TYR A 236 -10.84 -18.59 7.22
C TYR A 236 -9.69 -18.43 6.22
N ALA A 237 -9.29 -17.19 5.93
CA ALA A 237 -8.25 -16.97 4.95
C ALA A 237 -7.22 -15.92 5.39
N TYR A 238 -6.03 -16.08 4.83
CA TYR A 238 -5.02 -15.05 4.67
C TYR A 238 -4.97 -14.63 3.20
N ILE A 239 -5.00 -13.33 2.94
CA ILE A 239 -4.90 -12.76 1.59
C ILE A 239 -3.79 -11.72 1.58
N GLY A 240 -2.72 -11.98 0.84
CA GLY A 240 -1.61 -11.05 0.74
C GLY A 240 -0.29 -11.69 0.32
N ARG A 241 0.74 -10.84 0.21
CA ARG A 241 2.08 -11.29 -0.18
C ARG A 241 2.67 -12.22 0.87
N LEU A 242 3.27 -13.33 0.43
CA LEU A 242 3.96 -14.29 1.28
C LEU A 242 5.39 -13.83 1.55
N SER A 243 5.53 -12.88 2.47
CA SER A 243 6.79 -12.25 2.86
C SER A 243 6.88 -12.07 4.38
N GLN A 244 8.09 -11.86 4.88
CA GLN A 244 8.38 -11.88 6.30
C GLN A 244 7.58 -10.84 7.09
N GLU A 245 7.46 -9.62 6.57
CA GLU A 245 6.77 -8.50 7.22
C GLU A 245 5.26 -8.71 7.35
N LYS A 246 4.69 -9.60 6.52
CA LYS A 246 3.26 -9.94 6.58
C LYS A 246 2.91 -10.97 7.65
N GLY A 247 3.91 -11.57 8.31
CA GLY A 247 3.71 -12.41 9.50
C GLY A 247 2.95 -13.72 9.27
N VAL A 248 2.80 -14.17 8.01
CA VAL A 248 1.99 -15.35 7.66
C VAL A 248 2.46 -16.63 8.34
N GLU A 249 3.74 -16.71 8.70
CA GLU A 249 4.32 -17.91 9.36
C GLU A 249 3.72 -18.14 10.76
N SER A 250 3.44 -17.09 11.53
CA SER A 250 2.79 -17.25 12.84
C SER A 250 1.36 -17.78 12.71
N LEU A 251 0.64 -17.34 11.70
CA LEU A 251 -0.69 -17.86 11.38
C LEU A 251 -0.65 -19.34 10.99
N LEU A 252 0.26 -19.75 10.11
CA LEU A 252 0.41 -21.14 9.70
C LEU A 252 0.77 -22.06 10.88
N LYS A 253 1.63 -21.58 11.80
CA LYS A 253 1.95 -22.29 13.04
C LYS A 253 0.73 -22.47 13.95
N ALA A 254 -0.12 -21.47 14.06
CA ALA A 254 -1.39 -21.57 14.80
C ALA A 254 -2.37 -22.53 14.08
N ALA A 255 -2.55 -22.39 12.76
CA ALA A 255 -3.46 -23.19 11.96
C ALA A 255 -3.14 -24.70 11.99
N SER A 256 -1.85 -25.08 12.02
CA SER A 256 -1.43 -26.50 12.10
C SER A 256 -1.91 -27.22 13.36
N ARG A 257 -2.42 -26.50 14.37
CA ARG A 257 -2.91 -27.04 15.64
C ARG A 257 -4.43 -26.97 15.78
N LEU A 258 -5.11 -26.47 14.74
CA LEU A 258 -6.55 -26.25 14.74
C LEU A 258 -7.23 -27.12 13.68
N PRO A 259 -8.51 -27.52 13.89
CA PRO A 259 -9.24 -28.34 12.93
C PRO A 259 -9.78 -27.54 11.73
N TYR A 260 -9.79 -26.21 11.82
CA TYR A 260 -10.44 -25.33 10.84
C TYR A 260 -9.61 -25.19 9.58
N LYS A 261 -10.28 -25.11 8.43
CA LYS A 261 -9.67 -24.94 7.13
C LYS A 261 -9.15 -23.51 6.96
N LEU A 262 -7.87 -23.38 6.59
CA LEU A 262 -7.20 -22.11 6.26
C LEU A 262 -6.88 -22.05 4.78
N TYR A 263 -7.38 -21.04 4.10
CA TYR A 263 -6.97 -20.69 2.74
C TYR A 263 -5.84 -19.64 2.77
N ILE A 264 -4.78 -19.88 2.02
CA ILE A 264 -3.65 -18.96 1.83
C ILE A 264 -3.67 -18.48 0.38
N ALA A 265 -4.15 -17.26 0.16
CA ALA A 265 -4.19 -16.61 -1.14
C ALA A 265 -3.07 -15.57 -1.26
N GLY A 266 -2.21 -15.77 -2.25
CA GLY A 266 -1.09 -14.89 -2.55
C GLY A 266 0.18 -15.64 -2.90
N SER A 267 1.17 -14.88 -3.35
CA SER A 267 2.50 -15.37 -3.70
C SER A 267 3.58 -14.51 -3.03
N GLY A 268 4.82 -14.97 -3.05
CA GLY A 268 5.91 -14.19 -2.49
C GLY A 268 7.17 -14.99 -2.21
N PRO A 269 8.23 -14.32 -1.72
CA PRO A 269 9.54 -14.95 -1.54
C PRO A 269 9.56 -16.12 -0.55
N LEU A 270 8.58 -16.22 0.35
CA LEU A 270 8.49 -17.31 1.32
C LEU A 270 7.61 -18.48 0.86
N GLU A 271 6.95 -18.40 -0.31
CA GLU A 271 5.94 -19.37 -0.73
C GLU A 271 6.45 -20.82 -0.75
N ALA A 272 7.59 -21.05 -1.38
CA ALA A 272 8.16 -22.39 -1.51
C ALA A 272 8.52 -23.00 -0.15
N ASP A 273 9.14 -22.21 0.73
CA ASP A 273 9.55 -22.63 2.06
C ASP A 273 8.33 -22.93 2.94
N LEU A 274 7.32 -22.07 2.88
CA LEU A 274 6.09 -22.22 3.68
C LEU A 274 5.30 -23.47 3.23
N LYS A 275 5.14 -23.70 1.93
CA LYS A 275 4.49 -24.92 1.40
C LYS A 275 5.21 -26.20 1.83
N LYS A 276 6.55 -26.18 1.84
CA LYS A 276 7.35 -27.33 2.28
C LYS A 276 7.24 -27.57 3.79
N LYS A 277 7.13 -26.50 4.58
CA LYS A 277 7.13 -26.57 6.03
C LYS A 277 5.76 -26.89 6.64
N TYR A 278 4.69 -26.41 6.02
CA TYR A 278 3.32 -26.50 6.55
C TYR A 278 2.46 -27.36 5.62
N THR A 279 2.43 -28.67 5.90
CA THR A 279 1.77 -29.71 5.07
C THR A 279 0.49 -30.25 5.69
N ALA A 280 -0.06 -29.62 6.72
CA ALA A 280 -1.28 -30.03 7.37
C ALA A 280 -2.48 -29.94 6.37
N ASN A 281 -3.33 -30.97 6.34
CA ASN A 281 -4.44 -31.09 5.37
C ASN A 281 -5.47 -29.95 5.42
N ASN A 282 -5.55 -29.22 6.53
CA ASN A 282 -6.42 -28.08 6.69
C ASN A 282 -5.81 -26.77 6.17
N ILE A 283 -4.56 -26.75 5.69
CA ILE A 283 -3.90 -25.56 5.14
C ILE A 283 -3.84 -25.70 3.60
N ILE A 284 -4.53 -24.82 2.90
CA ILE A 284 -4.70 -24.86 1.45
C ILE A 284 -4.09 -23.61 0.82
N PHE A 285 -3.00 -23.78 0.07
CA PHE A 285 -2.35 -22.71 -0.68
C PHE A 285 -3.02 -22.57 -2.06
N LEU A 286 -3.64 -21.42 -2.31
CA LEU A 286 -4.35 -21.11 -3.56
C LEU A 286 -3.45 -20.43 -4.60
N GLY A 287 -2.25 -19.96 -4.19
CA GLY A 287 -1.42 -19.12 -5.06
C GLY A 287 -1.97 -17.70 -5.19
N HIS A 288 -1.55 -16.99 -6.21
CA HIS A 288 -2.04 -15.64 -6.50
C HIS A 288 -3.46 -15.72 -7.09
N LEU A 289 -4.39 -14.97 -6.51
CA LEU A 289 -5.76 -14.83 -6.99
C LEU A 289 -5.94 -13.50 -7.71
N GLY A 290 -6.77 -13.48 -8.74
CA GLY A 290 -7.29 -12.27 -9.35
C GLY A 290 -8.27 -11.54 -8.40
N ILE A 291 -8.65 -10.33 -8.78
CA ILE A 291 -9.56 -9.49 -7.96
C ILE A 291 -10.90 -10.21 -7.74
N MET A 292 -11.48 -10.75 -8.81
CA MET A 292 -12.80 -11.42 -8.75
C MET A 292 -12.76 -12.70 -7.92
N ASP A 293 -11.75 -13.56 -8.14
CA ASP A 293 -11.54 -14.78 -7.35
C ASP A 293 -11.32 -14.47 -5.85
N THR A 294 -10.66 -13.34 -5.58
CA THR A 294 -10.47 -12.85 -4.20
C THR A 294 -11.81 -12.48 -3.56
N ILE A 295 -12.68 -11.79 -4.28
CA ILE A 295 -14.03 -11.43 -3.80
C ILE A 295 -14.86 -12.69 -3.55
N GLU A 296 -14.84 -13.67 -4.44
CA GLU A 296 -15.54 -14.95 -4.27
C GLU A 296 -15.03 -15.71 -3.04
N LEU A 297 -13.70 -15.78 -2.86
CA LEU A 297 -13.11 -16.36 -1.66
C LEU A 297 -13.57 -15.61 -0.39
N LEU A 298 -13.50 -14.28 -0.40
CA LEU A 298 -13.95 -13.47 0.73
C LEU A 298 -15.42 -13.67 1.07
N LYS A 299 -16.29 -13.81 0.07
CA LYS A 299 -17.71 -14.11 0.29
C LYS A 299 -17.98 -15.54 0.73
N LYS A 300 -17.07 -16.46 0.48
CA LYS A 300 -17.20 -17.89 0.83
C LYS A 300 -16.76 -18.19 2.27
N ILE A 301 -15.77 -17.51 2.81
CA ILE A 301 -15.17 -17.81 4.12
C ILE A 301 -15.83 -17.09 5.29
N SER A 302 -15.57 -17.54 6.51
CA SER A 302 -16.11 -16.97 7.74
C SER A 302 -15.47 -15.64 8.12
N PHE A 303 -14.12 -15.52 8.03
CA PHE A 303 -13.36 -14.31 8.36
C PHE A 303 -11.96 -14.36 7.75
N THR A 304 -11.26 -13.24 7.74
CA THR A 304 -9.84 -13.14 7.35
C THR A 304 -8.93 -12.89 8.54
N VAL A 305 -7.65 -13.27 8.41
CA VAL A 305 -6.63 -13.01 9.44
C VAL A 305 -5.49 -12.18 8.83
N ILE A 306 -5.12 -11.08 9.51
CA ILE A 306 -4.05 -10.17 9.10
C ILE A 306 -2.94 -10.18 10.17
N PRO A 307 -1.94 -11.08 10.06
CA PRO A 307 -0.93 -11.29 11.12
C PRO A 307 0.32 -10.41 10.95
N ALA A 308 0.24 -9.31 10.21
CA ALA A 308 1.38 -8.45 9.88
C ALA A 308 2.20 -8.04 11.13
N ILE A 309 3.54 -8.05 10.99
CA ILE A 309 4.47 -7.67 12.06
C ILE A 309 5.12 -6.30 11.84
N TRP A 310 4.77 -5.64 10.77
CA TRP A 310 5.19 -4.28 10.44
C TRP A 310 4.01 -3.29 10.57
N TYR A 311 4.31 -2.01 10.51
CA TYR A 311 3.27 -0.99 10.44
C TYR A 311 2.52 -1.05 9.11
N GLU A 312 1.43 -1.82 9.05
CA GLU A 312 0.48 -1.70 7.94
C GLU A 312 -0.09 -0.29 7.95
N ASN A 313 -0.15 0.33 6.78
CA ASN A 313 -0.68 1.67 6.69
C ASN A 313 -2.22 1.62 6.61
N ASN A 314 -2.73 1.10 5.50
CA ASN A 314 -4.18 0.98 5.26
C ASN A 314 -4.38 -0.16 4.24
N PRO A 315 -4.30 -1.43 4.70
CA PRO A 315 -4.22 -2.58 3.81
C PRO A 315 -5.52 -2.81 3.04
N LEU A 316 -5.43 -2.84 1.70
CA LEU A 316 -6.57 -3.10 0.82
C LEU A 316 -7.25 -4.44 1.12
N SER A 317 -6.49 -5.48 1.51
CA SER A 317 -7.06 -6.78 1.87
C SER A 317 -8.02 -6.74 3.07
N VAL A 318 -7.82 -5.80 4.00
CA VAL A 318 -8.78 -5.54 5.08
C VAL A 318 -10.02 -4.85 4.53
N ILE A 319 -9.85 -3.82 3.71
CA ILE A 319 -10.96 -3.08 3.09
C ILE A 319 -11.80 -4.01 2.22
N GLU A 320 -11.17 -4.82 1.38
CA GLU A 320 -11.83 -5.82 0.52
C GLU A 320 -12.61 -6.84 1.35
N SER A 321 -12.01 -7.33 2.46
CA SER A 321 -12.69 -8.24 3.39
C SER A 321 -13.96 -7.62 3.95
N LEU A 322 -13.86 -6.41 4.49
CA LEU A 322 -14.99 -5.69 5.08
C LEU A 322 -16.08 -5.38 4.03
N CYS A 323 -15.70 -4.93 2.83
CA CYS A 323 -16.63 -4.68 1.73
C CYS A 323 -17.36 -5.93 1.26
N CYS A 324 -16.78 -7.12 1.41
CA CYS A 324 -17.43 -8.41 1.18
C CYS A 324 -18.28 -8.90 2.38
N GLY A 325 -18.46 -8.08 3.41
CA GLY A 325 -19.15 -8.45 4.64
C GLY A 325 -18.40 -9.51 5.45
N THR A 326 -17.09 -9.63 5.29
CA THR A 326 -16.25 -10.65 5.91
C THR A 326 -15.42 -10.04 7.04
N PRO A 327 -15.71 -10.42 8.32
CA PRO A 327 -15.00 -9.91 9.48
C PRO A 327 -13.49 -10.19 9.42
N VAL A 328 -12.75 -9.43 10.22
CA VAL A 328 -11.28 -9.47 10.24
C VAL A 328 -10.78 -9.73 11.66
N LEU A 329 -9.84 -10.68 11.79
CA LEU A 329 -8.97 -10.83 12.94
C LEU A 329 -7.62 -10.19 12.58
N GLY A 330 -7.37 -8.98 13.05
CA GLY A 330 -6.18 -8.20 12.74
C GLY A 330 -5.19 -8.11 13.88
N ARG A 331 -3.88 -8.02 13.56
CA ARG A 331 -2.90 -7.64 14.59
C ARG A 331 -3.12 -6.17 14.99
N ASN A 332 -3.01 -5.87 16.27
CA ASN A 332 -3.06 -4.51 16.81
C ASN A 332 -1.77 -3.75 16.45
N ILE A 333 -1.63 -3.34 15.18
CA ILE A 333 -0.43 -2.67 14.66
C ILE A 333 -0.77 -1.76 13.48
N GLY A 334 -0.09 -0.61 13.42
CA GLY A 334 -0.25 0.32 12.30
C GLY A 334 -1.66 0.87 12.18
N GLY A 335 -2.16 0.99 10.96
CA GLY A 335 -3.52 1.44 10.66
C GLY A 335 -4.58 0.32 10.65
N ILE A 336 -4.24 -0.93 11.02
CA ILE A 336 -5.22 -2.03 11.06
C ILE A 336 -6.35 -1.74 12.06
N PRO A 337 -6.09 -1.31 13.31
CA PRO A 337 -7.15 -1.01 14.28
C PRO A 337 -8.20 -0.04 13.75
N GLU A 338 -7.76 1.05 13.10
CA GLU A 338 -8.66 2.08 12.56
C GLU A 338 -9.65 1.56 11.52
N LEU A 339 -9.28 0.49 10.81
CA LEU A 339 -10.14 -0.12 9.80
C LEU A 339 -11.21 -1.02 10.41
N ILE A 340 -10.90 -1.74 11.49
CA ILE A 340 -11.71 -2.86 11.98
C ILE A 340 -12.46 -2.58 13.30
N GLU A 341 -12.17 -1.50 14.01
CA GLU A 341 -12.85 -1.13 15.27
C GLU A 341 -14.34 -0.80 15.09
N THR A 342 -14.81 -0.64 13.87
CA THR A 342 -16.19 -0.26 13.54
C THR A 342 -17.22 -1.36 13.71
N SER A 343 -16.80 -2.61 13.93
CA SER A 343 -17.72 -3.75 14.09
C SER A 343 -17.33 -4.66 15.24
N SER A 344 -18.32 -5.04 16.04
CA SER A 344 -18.15 -5.99 17.15
C SER A 344 -17.80 -7.41 16.70
N PHE A 345 -17.91 -7.71 15.41
CA PHE A 345 -17.50 -8.99 14.81
C PHE A 345 -16.03 -9.08 14.47
N ASN A 346 -15.34 -7.93 14.37
CA ASN A 346 -13.90 -7.88 14.21
C ASN A 346 -13.20 -8.08 15.55
N ARG A 347 -11.92 -8.53 15.48
CA ARG A 347 -11.09 -8.68 16.70
C ARG A 347 -9.66 -8.25 16.41
N LEU A 348 -9.02 -7.75 17.44
CA LEU A 348 -7.58 -7.47 17.45
C LEU A 348 -6.84 -8.51 18.30
N PHE A 349 -5.61 -8.80 17.91
CA PHE A 349 -4.66 -9.56 18.73
C PHE A 349 -3.31 -8.83 18.77
N THR A 350 -2.56 -9.05 19.81
CA THR A 350 -1.23 -8.41 20.02
C THR A 350 -0.10 -9.43 19.94
N GLN A 351 -0.29 -10.60 20.52
CA GLN A 351 0.73 -11.66 20.58
C GLN A 351 0.31 -12.86 19.73
N ASP A 352 1.30 -13.54 19.10
CA ASP A 352 1.06 -14.71 18.25
C ASP A 352 0.38 -15.87 19.00
N GLU A 353 0.62 -15.97 20.30
CA GLU A 353 0.07 -16.97 21.21
C GLU A 353 -1.47 -16.87 21.35
N GLU A 354 -2.04 -15.71 21.10
CA GLU A 354 -3.49 -15.48 21.14
C GLU A 354 -4.22 -16.07 19.93
N LEU A 355 -3.51 -16.27 18.80
CA LEU A 355 -4.12 -16.67 17.53
C LEU A 355 -5.00 -17.95 17.64
N PRO A 356 -4.54 -19.08 18.25
CA PRO A 356 -5.36 -20.28 18.29
C PRO A 356 -6.69 -20.08 19.02
N SER A 357 -6.70 -19.42 20.15
CA SER A 357 -7.89 -19.16 20.95
C SER A 357 -8.82 -18.16 20.26
N LEU A 358 -8.26 -17.10 19.64
CA LEU A 358 -9.06 -16.09 18.96
C LEU A 358 -9.63 -16.61 17.64
N ILE A 359 -8.94 -17.45 16.88
CA ILE A 359 -9.46 -18.12 15.69
C ILE A 359 -10.70 -18.94 16.06
N THR A 360 -10.61 -19.77 17.11
CA THR A 360 -11.75 -20.56 17.61
C THR A 360 -12.90 -19.66 18.05
N LYS A 361 -12.62 -18.58 18.78
CA LYS A 361 -13.61 -17.62 19.24
C LYS A 361 -14.29 -16.89 18.07
N MET A 362 -13.54 -16.58 17.01
CA MET A 362 -14.08 -15.93 15.82
C MET A 362 -15.17 -16.76 15.17
N PHE A 363 -14.99 -18.06 14.99
CA PHE A 363 -16.04 -18.94 14.43
C PHE A 363 -17.34 -18.82 15.19
N ASN A 364 -17.31 -18.84 16.54
CA ASN A 364 -18.50 -18.67 17.37
C ASN A 364 -19.13 -17.27 17.26
N THR A 365 -18.30 -16.24 17.12
CA THR A 365 -18.75 -14.84 17.07
C THR A 365 -19.40 -14.49 15.72
N VAL A 366 -18.82 -14.93 14.61
CA VAL A 366 -19.23 -14.50 13.28
C VAL A 366 -20.47 -15.20 12.73
N VAL A 367 -20.97 -16.24 13.40
CA VAL A 367 -22.20 -16.94 13.02
C VAL A 367 -23.42 -16.00 12.99
N SER A 368 -23.51 -15.07 13.95
CA SER A 368 -24.59 -14.10 14.07
C SER A 368 -24.38 -12.82 13.25
N ALA A 369 -23.30 -12.71 12.49
CA ALA A 369 -22.99 -11.50 11.74
C ALA A 369 -23.96 -11.30 10.57
N ASN A 370 -24.62 -10.14 10.53
CA ASN A 370 -25.34 -9.69 9.34
C ASN A 370 -24.33 -9.22 8.28
N ARG A 371 -24.05 -10.09 7.31
CA ARG A 371 -23.03 -9.87 6.28
C ARG A 371 -23.38 -8.74 5.33
N ASP A 372 -24.64 -8.56 5.01
CA ASP A 372 -25.11 -7.50 4.10
C ASP A 372 -24.99 -6.13 4.77
N GLU A 373 -25.31 -6.04 6.06
CA GLU A 373 -25.13 -4.81 6.83
C GLU A 373 -23.64 -4.43 6.94
N LEU A 374 -22.76 -5.39 7.26
CA LEU A 374 -21.32 -5.17 7.30
C LEU A 374 -20.78 -4.72 5.95
N SER A 375 -21.21 -5.37 4.86
CA SER A 375 -20.81 -5.01 3.49
C SER A 375 -21.27 -3.60 3.14
N THR A 376 -22.53 -3.28 3.38
CA THR A 376 -23.12 -1.97 3.07
C THR A 376 -22.40 -0.84 3.79
N ALA A 377 -22.16 -0.98 5.09
CA ALA A 377 -21.41 0.01 5.88
C ALA A 377 -19.98 0.20 5.39
N ALA A 378 -19.30 -0.89 5.03
CA ALA A 378 -17.94 -0.83 4.50
C ALA A 378 -17.89 -0.22 3.10
N LEU A 379 -18.81 -0.57 2.21
CA LEU A 379 -18.92 0.00 0.87
C LEU A 379 -19.16 1.51 0.90
N GLN A 380 -20.01 1.99 1.82
CA GLN A 380 -20.20 3.44 2.01
C GLN A 380 -18.90 4.12 2.45
N ARG A 381 -18.18 3.53 3.40
CA ARG A 381 -16.96 4.10 3.98
C ARG A 381 -15.79 4.10 2.99
N PHE A 382 -15.64 3.04 2.19
CA PHE A 382 -14.51 2.81 1.31
C PHE A 382 -14.84 2.93 -0.18
N SER A 383 -15.94 3.63 -0.52
CA SER A 383 -16.31 3.93 -1.90
C SER A 383 -15.35 4.93 -2.56
N GLY A 384 -15.25 4.86 -3.87
CA GLY A 384 -14.55 5.87 -4.67
C GLY A 384 -15.16 7.26 -4.50
N GLU A 385 -16.50 7.37 -4.40
CA GLU A 385 -17.20 8.65 -4.18
C GLU A 385 -16.77 9.30 -2.86
N HIS A 386 -16.77 8.54 -1.76
CA HIS A 386 -16.34 9.07 -0.46
C HIS A 386 -14.88 9.54 -0.49
N TYR A 387 -14.00 8.77 -1.16
CA TYR A 387 -12.61 9.16 -1.38
C TYR A 387 -12.51 10.46 -2.20
N TYR A 388 -13.28 10.56 -3.27
CA TYR A 388 -13.26 11.71 -4.18
C TYR A 388 -13.69 13.01 -3.50
N GLN A 389 -14.75 12.99 -2.70
CA GLN A 389 -15.18 14.17 -1.96
C GLN A 389 -14.10 14.69 -1.01
N LYS A 390 -13.46 13.80 -0.25
CA LYS A 390 -12.32 14.17 0.61
C LYS A 390 -11.11 14.64 -0.19
N TRP A 391 -10.86 14.03 -1.33
CA TRP A 391 -9.78 14.43 -2.23
C TRP A 391 -10.00 15.85 -2.78
N LEU A 392 -11.23 16.20 -3.15
CA LEU A 392 -11.60 17.55 -3.58
C LEU A 392 -11.34 18.59 -2.47
N GLU A 393 -11.65 18.26 -1.21
CA GLU A 393 -11.33 19.14 -0.08
C GLU A 393 -9.82 19.40 0.02
N VAL A 394 -8.99 18.38 -0.20
CA VAL A 394 -7.52 18.52 -0.18
C VAL A 394 -7.03 19.36 -1.37
N VAL A 395 -7.62 19.18 -2.54
CA VAL A 395 -7.29 20.00 -3.72
C VAL A 395 -7.73 21.45 -3.54
N GLY A 396 -8.87 21.70 -2.90
CA GLY A 396 -9.40 23.04 -2.66
C GLY A 396 -8.67 23.84 -1.57
N LYS A 397 -7.86 23.19 -0.72
CA LYS A 397 -7.05 23.89 0.31
C LYS A 397 -5.91 24.69 -0.36
N GLU A 398 -5.80 25.97 0.00
CA GLU A 398 -4.71 26.86 -0.45
C GLU A 398 -3.36 26.51 0.19
#